data_3e6c949d9212f3fca0d7a1751b446f9c
#
_entry.id   3e6c949d9212f3fca0d7a1751b446f9c
#
_cell.length_a   1.000
_cell.length_b   1.000
_cell.length_c   1.000
_cell.angle_alpha   90.00
_cell.angle_beta   90.00
_cell.angle_gamma   90.00
#
_symmetry.space_group_name_H-M   'P 1'
#
loop_
_entity.id
_entity.type
_entity.pdbx_description
1 polymer ?
#
loop_
_entity_poly.entity_id
_entity_poly.type
_entity_poly.pdbx_seq_one_letter_code
_entity_poly.pdbx_strand_id
1 'polypeptide(L)'
;MITIKRYDSTTDRERWNQFVAQSKQATFLLHRSYMDYHSDRFHDHSLMIFRIDKLYALLPANENGDTFYSHQGLTYAGLITNEKASAEDVCLVFVAINEYLKQAGFRKCIYKPIPWIYQQQPSEEDLYALFKECHAQICVRNISAVINLKHPLKWYNIRKSGAKKALAKGIVVEESEDYESFWNILSENLMSTYHAHPVHTLQEIKQLQTSLPENIKLFVAREKTGKMLGGTVLYISPKVVHTQYISASEEGKQQHALDALFQYLIQTRYKDFDYFDFGTSNEEGGKVLNTSLIYQKEGFGGRGVAYDTYEWSLL
;
A
#
# COMPACT_ATOMS: atom_id res chain seq x y z
N MET A 1 -25.84 -20.24 5.06
CA MET A 1 -25.22 -20.08 6.39
C MET A 1 -23.80 -19.57 6.17
N ILE A 2 -23.38 -18.53 6.90
CA ILE A 2 -22.00 -18.02 6.91
C ILE A 2 -21.34 -18.52 8.19
N THR A 3 -20.13 -19.04 8.07
CA THR A 3 -19.29 -19.49 9.19
C THR A 3 -17.95 -18.78 9.15
N ILE A 4 -17.42 -18.41 10.31
CA ILE A 4 -16.14 -17.74 10.45
C ILE A 4 -15.16 -18.65 11.18
N LYS A 5 -13.95 -18.75 10.63
CA LYS A 5 -12.82 -19.46 11.22
C LYS A 5 -11.64 -18.49 11.33
N ARG A 6 -10.95 -18.48 12.46
CA ARG A 6 -9.64 -17.81 12.56
C ARG A 6 -8.64 -18.58 11.69
N TYR A 7 -7.80 -17.86 10.98
CA TYR A 7 -6.71 -18.43 10.18
C TYR A 7 -5.72 -19.20 11.06
N ASP A 8 -5.31 -20.35 10.57
CA ASP A 8 -4.27 -21.20 11.16
C ASP A 8 -3.07 -21.29 10.22
N SER A 9 -1.91 -20.78 10.65
CA SER A 9 -0.70 -20.73 9.85
C SER A 9 -0.17 -22.11 9.42
N THR A 10 -0.52 -23.16 10.14
CA THR A 10 -0.06 -24.53 9.88
C THR A 10 -0.86 -25.23 8.80
N THR A 11 -2.14 -24.88 8.63
CA THR A 11 -3.07 -25.60 7.75
C THR A 11 -3.66 -24.76 6.63
N ASP A 12 -3.75 -23.43 6.79
CA ASP A 12 -4.53 -22.58 5.91
C ASP A 12 -3.70 -21.71 4.95
N ARG A 13 -2.37 -21.69 5.11
CA ARG A 13 -1.47 -20.78 4.37
C ARG A 13 -1.62 -20.87 2.85
N GLU A 14 -1.60 -22.06 2.31
CA GLU A 14 -1.71 -22.27 0.87
C GLU A 14 -3.08 -21.86 0.35
N ARG A 15 -4.15 -22.28 1.05
CA ARG A 15 -5.53 -21.93 0.71
C ARG A 15 -5.78 -20.42 0.76
N TRP A 16 -5.19 -19.72 1.76
CA TRP A 16 -5.20 -18.27 1.85
C TRP A 16 -4.57 -17.64 0.61
N ASN A 17 -3.35 -18.03 0.28
CA ASN A 17 -2.59 -17.45 -0.83
C ASN A 17 -3.26 -17.70 -2.19
N GLN A 18 -3.83 -18.89 -2.40
CA GLN A 18 -4.61 -19.21 -3.60
C GLN A 18 -5.84 -18.31 -3.73
N PHE A 19 -6.55 -18.06 -2.62
CA PHE A 19 -7.70 -17.17 -2.63
C PHE A 19 -7.30 -15.72 -2.92
N VAL A 20 -6.22 -15.22 -2.31
CA VAL A 20 -5.66 -13.89 -2.58
C VAL A 20 -5.35 -13.71 -4.06
N ALA A 21 -4.69 -14.69 -4.68
CA ALA A 21 -4.32 -14.64 -6.10
C ALA A 21 -5.52 -14.59 -7.06
N GLN A 22 -6.69 -15.10 -6.64
CA GLN A 22 -7.92 -15.15 -7.44
C GLN A 22 -8.95 -14.09 -7.06
N SER A 23 -8.61 -13.21 -6.13
CA SER A 23 -9.54 -12.19 -5.63
C SER A 23 -9.68 -11.02 -6.60
N LYS A 24 -10.81 -10.29 -6.50
CA LYS A 24 -11.05 -9.10 -7.33
C LYS A 24 -10.28 -7.86 -6.87
N GLN A 25 -9.77 -7.81 -5.64
CA GLN A 25 -9.16 -6.58 -5.10
C GLN A 25 -7.84 -6.77 -4.37
N ALA A 26 -7.42 -8.00 -4.07
CA ALA A 26 -6.22 -8.20 -3.29
C ALA A 26 -4.94 -7.92 -4.07
N THR A 27 -3.91 -7.52 -3.33
CA THR A 27 -2.54 -7.33 -3.80
C THR A 27 -1.60 -8.28 -3.06
N PHE A 28 -0.33 -8.32 -3.47
CA PHE A 28 0.68 -9.14 -2.80
C PHE A 28 0.90 -8.78 -1.31
N LEU A 29 0.52 -7.57 -0.87
CA LEU A 29 0.55 -7.17 0.54
C LEU A 29 -0.29 -8.10 1.43
N LEU A 30 -1.32 -8.73 0.86
CA LEU A 30 -2.25 -9.62 1.57
C LEU A 30 -1.88 -11.10 1.43
N HIS A 31 -0.78 -11.39 0.73
CA HIS A 31 -0.18 -12.72 0.65
C HIS A 31 0.60 -13.03 1.93
N ARG A 32 0.52 -14.24 2.43
CA ARG A 32 1.20 -14.63 3.69
C ARG A 32 2.73 -14.48 3.64
N SER A 33 3.33 -14.56 2.47
CA SER A 33 4.77 -14.28 2.32
C SER A 33 5.14 -12.82 2.62
N TYR A 34 4.16 -11.89 2.47
CA TYR A 34 4.34 -10.51 2.90
C TYR A 34 3.84 -10.31 4.34
N MET A 35 2.61 -10.74 4.67
CA MET A 35 1.99 -10.47 5.98
C MET A 35 2.79 -11.04 7.15
N ASP A 36 3.39 -12.21 6.98
CA ASP A 36 4.02 -12.94 8.10
C ASP A 36 5.43 -12.40 8.47
N TYR A 37 6.02 -11.47 7.69
CA TYR A 37 7.37 -10.95 7.98
C TYR A 37 7.48 -10.21 9.32
N HIS A 38 6.36 -9.67 9.81
CA HIS A 38 6.27 -8.89 11.04
C HIS A 38 5.30 -9.51 12.07
N SER A 39 5.14 -10.82 12.02
CA SER A 39 4.27 -11.58 12.95
C SER A 39 4.69 -11.47 14.41
N ASP A 40 5.95 -11.10 14.68
CA ASP A 40 6.48 -10.77 16.00
C ASP A 40 5.88 -9.48 16.60
N ARG A 41 5.42 -8.56 15.76
CA ARG A 41 4.86 -7.25 16.15
C ARG A 41 3.33 -7.22 16.19
N PHE A 42 2.67 -8.08 15.42
CA PHE A 42 1.22 -8.08 15.26
C PHE A 42 0.64 -9.48 15.51
N HIS A 43 -0.17 -9.62 16.55
CA HIS A 43 -0.88 -10.86 16.84
C HIS A 43 -1.96 -11.13 15.81
N ASP A 44 -1.71 -12.06 14.91
CA ASP A 44 -2.63 -12.40 13.82
C ASP A 44 -4.00 -12.86 14.35
N HIS A 45 -5.04 -12.21 13.86
CA HIS A 45 -6.43 -12.59 14.05
C HIS A 45 -7.18 -12.57 12.72
N SER A 46 -6.49 -12.94 11.65
CA SER A 46 -7.09 -12.99 10.31
C SER A 46 -8.24 -14.00 10.25
N LEU A 47 -9.28 -13.66 9.51
CA LEU A 47 -10.48 -14.45 9.41
C LEU A 47 -10.64 -15.07 8.02
N MET A 48 -11.09 -16.32 8.01
CA MET A 48 -11.55 -17.06 6.84
C MET A 48 -13.06 -17.22 6.92
N ILE A 49 -13.75 -16.69 5.94
CA ILE A 49 -15.21 -16.68 5.89
C ILE A 49 -15.69 -17.73 4.90
N PHE A 50 -16.57 -18.61 5.36
CA PHE A 50 -17.12 -19.70 4.56
C PHE A 50 -18.61 -19.48 4.32
N ARG A 51 -19.07 -19.82 3.12
CA ARG A 51 -20.48 -19.89 2.77
C ARG A 51 -20.78 -21.30 2.28
N ILE A 52 -21.64 -22.03 3.01
CA ILE A 52 -21.96 -23.44 2.72
C ILE A 52 -20.65 -24.24 2.50
N ASP A 53 -19.75 -24.21 3.49
CA ASP A 53 -18.45 -24.93 3.54
C ASP A 53 -17.43 -24.55 2.45
N LYS A 54 -17.73 -23.57 1.60
CA LYS A 54 -16.80 -23.03 0.62
C LYS A 54 -16.19 -21.71 1.12
N LEU A 55 -14.87 -21.58 0.98
CA LEU A 55 -14.19 -20.32 1.27
C LEU A 55 -14.76 -19.23 0.35
N TYR A 56 -15.33 -18.19 0.97
CA TYR A 56 -16.04 -17.11 0.30
C TYR A 56 -15.32 -15.76 0.36
N ALA A 57 -14.71 -15.49 1.52
CA ALA A 57 -13.95 -14.25 1.73
C ALA A 57 -12.83 -14.46 2.74
N LEU A 58 -11.86 -13.53 2.74
CA LEU A 58 -10.81 -13.42 3.74
C LEU A 58 -10.83 -12.02 4.34
N LEU A 59 -10.48 -11.90 5.61
CA LEU A 59 -10.24 -10.63 6.26
C LEU A 59 -8.87 -10.67 6.96
N PRO A 60 -7.82 -10.09 6.35
CA PRO A 60 -6.53 -9.93 7.00
C PRO A 60 -6.69 -9.06 8.24
N ALA A 61 -6.21 -9.54 9.39
CA ALA A 61 -6.41 -8.82 10.63
C ALA A 61 -5.37 -9.15 11.69
N ASN A 62 -5.24 -8.25 12.66
CA ASN A 62 -4.55 -8.48 13.92
C ASN A 62 -5.37 -7.95 15.09
N GLU A 63 -5.06 -8.41 16.27
CA GLU A 63 -5.66 -7.97 17.52
C GLU A 63 -4.69 -7.13 18.35
N ASN A 64 -5.24 -6.15 19.10
CA ASN A 64 -4.51 -5.41 20.13
C ASN A 64 -5.49 -5.00 21.23
N GLY A 65 -5.38 -5.64 22.40
CA GLY A 65 -6.33 -5.51 23.48
C GLY A 65 -7.75 -5.95 23.06
N ASP A 66 -8.74 -5.10 23.26
CA ASP A 66 -10.13 -5.34 22.88
C ASP A 66 -10.51 -4.76 21.51
N THR A 67 -9.50 -4.38 20.71
CA THR A 67 -9.69 -3.80 19.41
C THR A 67 -9.20 -4.77 18.31
N PHE A 68 -10.09 -5.03 17.35
CA PHE A 68 -9.80 -5.78 16.14
C PHE A 68 -9.41 -4.81 15.01
N TYR A 69 -8.31 -5.07 14.34
CA TYR A 69 -7.81 -4.25 13.24
C TYR A 69 -7.77 -5.05 11.94
N SER A 70 -8.23 -4.46 10.84
CA SER A 70 -7.91 -5.00 9.52
C SER A 70 -6.44 -4.72 9.18
N HIS A 71 -5.56 -5.28 9.96
CA HIS A 71 -4.10 -5.30 10.00
C HIS A 71 -3.39 -3.94 10.14
N GLN A 72 -2.92 -3.63 11.37
CA GLN A 72 -2.20 -2.39 11.69
C GLN A 72 -0.93 -2.18 10.86
N GLY A 73 -0.18 -3.24 10.58
CA GLY A 73 1.10 -3.21 9.87
C GLY A 73 1.00 -3.06 8.35
N LEU A 74 -0.21 -2.97 7.77
CA LEU A 74 -0.42 -2.81 6.34
C LEU A 74 -1.00 -1.45 5.99
N THR A 75 -0.71 -0.96 4.80
CA THR A 75 -1.28 0.29 4.28
C THR A 75 -2.80 0.19 4.13
N TYR A 76 -3.28 -0.96 3.68
CA TYR A 76 -4.69 -1.35 3.56
C TYR A 76 -4.80 -2.87 3.71
N ALA A 77 -5.97 -3.36 4.14
CA ALA A 77 -6.18 -4.78 4.33
C ALA A 77 -7.65 -5.24 4.31
N GLY A 78 -8.59 -4.52 3.85
CA GLY A 78 -10.04 -4.79 3.85
C GLY A 78 -10.47 -6.21 3.50
N LEU A 79 -11.78 -6.44 3.44
CA LEU A 79 -12.36 -7.72 3.08
C LEU A 79 -11.95 -8.12 1.65
N ILE A 80 -11.45 -9.33 1.48
CA ILE A 80 -11.04 -9.89 0.21
C ILE A 80 -12.14 -10.85 -0.27
N THR A 81 -12.64 -10.63 -1.49
CA THR A 81 -13.69 -11.44 -2.10
C THR A 81 -13.32 -11.89 -3.51
N ASN A 82 -14.04 -12.84 -4.06
CA ASN A 82 -13.92 -13.25 -5.45
C ASN A 82 -15.00 -12.58 -6.34
N GLU A 83 -14.96 -12.86 -7.62
CA GLU A 83 -15.89 -12.31 -8.62
C GLU A 83 -17.38 -12.59 -8.37
N LYS A 84 -17.70 -13.60 -7.54
CA LYS A 84 -19.07 -14.02 -7.24
C LYS A 84 -19.67 -13.28 -6.04
N ALA A 85 -18.90 -12.45 -5.38
CA ALA A 85 -19.40 -11.72 -4.22
C ALA A 85 -20.42 -10.67 -4.64
N SER A 86 -21.59 -10.72 -4.00
CA SER A 86 -22.67 -9.73 -4.15
C SER A 86 -22.71 -8.79 -2.96
N ALA A 87 -23.30 -7.60 -3.13
CA ALA A 87 -23.46 -6.64 -2.04
C ALA A 87 -24.29 -7.21 -0.89
N GLU A 88 -25.36 -7.97 -1.18
CA GLU A 88 -26.17 -8.63 -0.17
C GLU A 88 -25.36 -9.63 0.65
N ASP A 89 -24.59 -10.49 -0.02
CA ASP A 89 -23.74 -11.47 0.68
C ASP A 89 -22.67 -10.79 1.54
N VAL A 90 -22.06 -9.71 1.06
CA VAL A 90 -21.06 -8.95 1.82
C VAL A 90 -21.67 -8.31 3.06
N CYS A 91 -22.90 -7.78 2.99
CA CYS A 91 -23.64 -7.34 4.17
C CYS A 91 -23.82 -8.47 5.19
N LEU A 92 -24.25 -9.65 4.76
CA LEU A 92 -24.38 -10.82 5.65
C LEU A 92 -23.05 -11.26 6.23
N VAL A 93 -21.95 -11.13 5.48
CA VAL A 93 -20.59 -11.39 5.98
C VAL A 93 -20.25 -10.43 7.13
N PHE A 94 -20.52 -9.14 7.00
CA PHE A 94 -20.23 -8.18 8.08
C PHE A 94 -21.11 -8.37 9.30
N VAL A 95 -22.37 -8.77 9.14
CA VAL A 95 -23.23 -9.19 10.28
C VAL A 95 -22.57 -10.36 11.03
N ALA A 96 -22.15 -11.40 10.31
CA ALA A 96 -21.52 -12.56 10.92
C ALA A 96 -20.15 -12.23 11.55
N ILE A 97 -19.35 -11.34 10.94
CA ILE A 97 -18.09 -10.83 11.51
C ILE A 97 -18.36 -10.12 12.84
N ASN A 98 -19.35 -9.21 12.88
CA ASN A 98 -19.69 -8.48 14.11
C ASN A 98 -20.12 -9.42 15.24
N GLU A 99 -20.93 -10.42 14.95
CA GLU A 99 -21.34 -11.44 15.93
C GLU A 99 -20.14 -12.25 16.45
N TYR A 100 -19.27 -12.71 15.55
CA TYR A 100 -18.05 -13.43 15.88
C TYR A 100 -17.14 -12.57 16.80
N LEU A 101 -16.89 -11.32 16.42
CA LEU A 101 -16.01 -10.42 17.17
C LEU A 101 -16.57 -10.09 18.56
N LYS A 102 -17.90 -9.89 18.69
CA LYS A 102 -18.56 -9.72 20.01
C LYS A 102 -18.37 -10.96 20.90
N GLN A 103 -18.59 -12.14 20.36
CA GLN A 103 -18.41 -13.42 21.08
C GLN A 103 -16.94 -13.65 21.46
N ALA A 104 -16.00 -13.18 20.65
CA ALA A 104 -14.56 -13.22 20.95
C ALA A 104 -14.11 -12.14 21.96
N GLY A 105 -15.00 -11.24 22.40
CA GLY A 105 -14.73 -10.23 23.44
C GLY A 105 -14.20 -8.90 22.90
N PHE A 106 -14.19 -8.68 21.60
CA PHE A 106 -13.80 -7.39 21.04
C PHE A 106 -14.90 -6.33 21.26
N ARG A 107 -14.47 -5.09 21.46
CA ARG A 107 -15.35 -3.93 21.66
C ARG A 107 -15.30 -2.93 20.53
N LYS A 108 -14.23 -2.92 19.77
CA LYS A 108 -13.99 -1.95 18.71
C LYS A 108 -13.39 -2.64 17.48
N CYS A 109 -13.73 -2.12 16.32
CA CYS A 109 -13.13 -2.52 15.06
C CYS A 109 -12.54 -1.31 14.33
N ILE A 110 -11.35 -1.48 13.76
CA ILE A 110 -10.68 -0.51 12.90
C ILE A 110 -10.44 -1.18 11.53
N TYR A 111 -10.91 -0.54 10.47
CA TYR A 111 -10.92 -1.13 9.13
C TYR A 111 -10.31 -0.19 8.10
N LYS A 112 -9.37 -0.70 7.30
CA LYS A 112 -8.70 0.01 6.21
C LYS A 112 -9.06 -0.65 4.88
N PRO A 113 -10.05 -0.17 4.13
CA PRO A 113 -10.43 -0.76 2.85
C PRO A 113 -9.27 -0.71 1.85
N ILE A 114 -9.30 -1.63 0.89
CA ILE A 114 -8.36 -1.62 -0.24
C ILE A 114 -8.78 -0.49 -1.18
N PRO A 115 -7.92 0.49 -1.48
CA PRO A 115 -8.27 1.60 -2.36
C PRO A 115 -8.68 1.11 -3.76
N TRP A 116 -9.71 1.72 -4.33
CA TRP A 116 -10.32 1.30 -5.58
C TRP A 116 -9.33 1.18 -6.77
N ILE A 117 -8.25 1.94 -6.78
CA ILE A 117 -7.21 1.87 -7.84
C ILE A 117 -6.53 0.50 -7.94
N TYR A 118 -6.50 -0.28 -6.86
CA TYR A 118 -5.90 -1.63 -6.83
C TYR A 118 -6.88 -2.72 -7.30
N GLN A 119 -8.18 -2.40 -7.35
CA GLN A 119 -9.21 -3.37 -7.67
C GLN A 119 -9.15 -3.77 -9.14
N GLN A 120 -9.27 -5.08 -9.42
CA GLN A 120 -9.32 -5.61 -10.79
C GLN A 120 -10.65 -5.27 -11.48
N GLN A 121 -11.72 -5.14 -10.69
CA GLN A 121 -13.05 -4.71 -11.07
C GLN A 121 -13.70 -4.01 -9.89
N PRO A 122 -14.82 -3.26 -10.06
CA PRO A 122 -15.52 -2.59 -8.95
C PRO A 122 -15.76 -3.54 -7.77
N SER A 123 -15.36 -3.16 -6.56
CA SER A 123 -15.35 -4.07 -5.39
C SER A 123 -15.47 -3.30 -4.07
N GLU A 124 -16.40 -2.34 -4.02
CA GLU A 124 -16.65 -1.50 -2.83
C GLU A 124 -17.90 -1.94 -2.06
N GLU A 125 -18.30 -3.21 -2.18
CA GLU A 125 -19.42 -3.78 -1.44
C GLU A 125 -19.18 -3.72 0.09
N ASP A 126 -17.94 -3.78 0.51
CA ASP A 126 -17.53 -3.63 1.91
C ASP A 126 -17.83 -2.22 2.43
N LEU A 127 -17.61 -1.16 1.65
CA LEU A 127 -17.92 0.21 2.08
C LEU A 127 -19.42 0.38 2.33
N TYR A 128 -20.26 -0.23 1.50
CA TYR A 128 -21.71 -0.23 1.71
C TYR A 128 -22.10 -1.01 2.98
N ALA A 129 -21.49 -2.17 3.19
CA ALA A 129 -21.75 -2.98 4.39
C ALA A 129 -21.26 -2.29 5.68
N LEU A 130 -20.12 -1.60 5.65
CA LEU A 130 -19.64 -0.78 6.77
C LEU A 130 -20.64 0.29 7.16
N PHE A 131 -21.25 0.98 6.16
CA PHE A 131 -22.28 1.99 6.40
C PHE A 131 -23.54 1.36 6.97
N LYS A 132 -24.06 0.32 6.30
CA LYS A 132 -25.38 -0.25 6.59
C LYS A 132 -25.40 -1.11 7.85
N GLU A 133 -24.42 -2.03 8.00
CA GLU A 133 -24.46 -3.07 9.03
C GLU A 133 -23.56 -2.76 10.24
N CYS A 134 -22.52 -1.95 10.03
CA CYS A 134 -21.58 -1.61 11.11
C CYS A 134 -21.81 -0.19 11.67
N HIS A 135 -22.54 0.67 10.97
CA HIS A 135 -22.67 2.10 11.28
C HIS A 135 -21.30 2.78 11.46
N ALA A 136 -20.31 2.31 10.69
CA ALA A 136 -18.94 2.71 10.80
C ALA A 136 -18.73 4.18 10.43
N GLN A 137 -17.80 4.84 11.13
CA GLN A 137 -17.43 6.22 10.89
C GLN A 137 -16.00 6.30 10.34
N ILE A 138 -15.73 7.28 9.48
CA ILE A 138 -14.36 7.56 9.04
C ILE A 138 -13.63 8.22 10.19
N CYS A 139 -12.57 7.57 10.71
CA CYS A 139 -11.71 8.12 11.75
C CYS A 139 -10.39 8.70 11.22
N VAL A 140 -9.91 8.25 10.05
CA VAL A 140 -8.74 8.81 9.34
C VAL A 140 -9.06 8.88 7.84
N ARG A 141 -8.69 9.99 7.22
CA ARG A 141 -8.66 10.12 5.76
C ARG A 141 -7.32 10.69 5.32
N ASN A 142 -6.56 9.91 4.61
CA ASN A 142 -5.35 10.34 3.94
C ASN A 142 -5.62 10.59 2.46
N ILE A 143 -4.78 11.39 1.81
CA ILE A 143 -4.83 11.62 0.38
C ILE A 143 -3.53 11.17 -0.27
N SER A 144 -3.62 10.24 -1.21
CA SER A 144 -2.52 9.80 -2.07
C SER A 144 -2.54 10.55 -3.39
N ALA A 145 -1.37 10.86 -3.93
CA ALA A 145 -1.23 11.45 -5.25
C ALA A 145 -1.02 10.34 -6.29
N VAL A 146 -2.02 10.11 -7.13
CA VAL A 146 -2.06 9.02 -8.12
C VAL A 146 -2.11 9.58 -9.54
N ILE A 147 -1.30 9.03 -10.44
CA ILE A 147 -1.36 9.30 -11.88
C ILE A 147 -2.19 8.22 -12.54
N ASN A 148 -3.21 8.61 -13.31
CA ASN A 148 -3.84 7.72 -14.27
C ASN A 148 -2.97 7.65 -15.53
N LEU A 149 -2.27 6.53 -15.74
CA LEU A 149 -1.30 6.36 -16.84
C LEU A 149 -1.98 6.21 -18.21
N LYS A 150 -3.27 5.84 -18.23
CA LYS A 150 -4.06 5.79 -19.47
C LYS A 150 -4.54 7.18 -19.92
N HIS A 151 -4.65 8.11 -18.96
CA HIS A 151 -5.07 9.51 -19.20
C HIS A 151 -4.17 10.48 -18.44
N PRO A 152 -2.85 10.55 -18.73
CA PRO A 152 -1.90 11.30 -17.93
C PRO A 152 -2.11 12.82 -18.07
N LEU A 153 -2.00 13.52 -16.95
CA LEU A 153 -2.01 14.98 -16.93
C LEU A 153 -0.63 15.52 -17.33
N LYS A 154 -0.62 16.77 -17.80
CA LYS A 154 0.64 17.48 -18.11
C LYS A 154 1.42 17.75 -16.82
N TRP A 155 2.68 17.40 -16.83
CA TRP A 155 3.61 17.74 -15.75
C TRP A 155 3.81 19.24 -15.62
N TYR A 156 4.11 19.69 -14.40
CA TYR A 156 4.54 21.07 -14.17
C TYR A 156 5.87 21.32 -14.87
N ASN A 157 6.08 22.57 -15.33
CA ASN A 157 7.28 22.95 -16.07
C ASN A 157 8.57 22.70 -15.25
N ILE A 158 8.50 22.88 -13.93
CA ILE A 158 9.65 22.63 -13.05
C ILE A 158 10.10 21.17 -13.12
N ARG A 159 9.17 20.19 -13.17
CA ARG A 159 9.50 18.75 -13.28
C ARG A 159 10.09 18.40 -14.65
N LYS A 160 9.49 18.92 -15.73
CA LYS A 160 10.01 18.71 -17.08
C LYS A 160 11.42 19.30 -17.25
N SER A 161 11.62 20.51 -16.75
CA SER A 161 12.91 21.19 -16.81
C SER A 161 13.96 20.48 -15.95
N GLY A 162 13.56 20.02 -14.74
CA GLY A 162 14.43 19.25 -13.86
C GLY A 162 14.91 17.96 -14.51
N ALA A 163 13.99 17.15 -15.04
CA ALA A 163 14.33 15.90 -15.73
C ALA A 163 15.28 16.14 -16.93
N LYS A 164 15.00 17.17 -17.75
CA LYS A 164 15.87 17.54 -18.88
C LYS A 164 17.28 17.92 -18.40
N LYS A 165 17.40 18.72 -17.32
CA LYS A 165 18.68 19.13 -16.75
C LYS A 165 19.46 17.92 -16.19
N ALA A 166 18.78 17.04 -15.47
CA ALA A 166 19.39 15.84 -14.91
C ALA A 166 19.96 14.92 -16.01
N LEU A 167 19.17 14.64 -17.04
CA LEU A 167 19.61 13.84 -18.19
C LEU A 167 20.77 14.50 -18.95
N ALA A 168 20.76 15.85 -19.13
CA ALA A 168 21.86 16.58 -19.75
C ALA A 168 23.17 16.49 -18.95
N LYS A 169 23.10 16.35 -17.63
CA LYS A 169 24.26 16.09 -16.75
C LYS A 169 24.73 14.63 -16.82
N GLY A 170 23.98 13.77 -17.52
CA GLY A 170 24.30 12.35 -17.69
C GLY A 170 23.89 11.48 -16.52
N ILE A 171 22.87 11.88 -15.75
CA ILE A 171 22.25 11.02 -14.75
C ILE A 171 21.59 9.83 -15.44
N VAL A 172 21.89 8.62 -14.95
CA VAL A 172 21.37 7.34 -15.43
C VAL A 172 20.38 6.80 -14.43
N VAL A 173 19.26 6.23 -14.91
CA VAL A 173 18.26 5.56 -14.07
C VAL A 173 18.30 4.07 -14.40
N GLU A 174 18.39 3.25 -13.35
CA GLU A 174 18.48 1.79 -13.47
C GLU A 174 17.75 1.07 -12.33
N GLU A 175 17.36 -0.18 -12.55
CA GLU A 175 16.98 -1.12 -11.49
C GLU A 175 18.25 -1.55 -10.75
N SER A 176 18.18 -1.68 -9.42
CA SER A 176 19.37 -1.91 -8.59
C SER A 176 19.05 -2.84 -7.42
N GLU A 177 20.05 -3.58 -6.97
CA GLU A 177 20.00 -4.37 -5.73
C GLU A 177 20.77 -3.71 -4.57
N ASP A 178 21.31 -2.52 -4.80
CA ASP A 178 22.09 -1.76 -3.79
C ASP A 178 21.15 -1.05 -2.80
N TYR A 179 20.37 -1.86 -2.06
CA TYR A 179 19.50 -1.37 -1.00
C TYR A 179 20.28 -0.67 0.12
N GLU A 180 21.52 -1.04 0.36
CA GLU A 180 22.33 -0.46 1.44
C GLU A 180 22.62 1.02 1.19
N SER A 181 23.12 1.37 0.01
CA SER A 181 23.37 2.77 -0.35
C SER A 181 22.07 3.60 -0.35
N PHE A 182 20.96 3.02 -0.84
CA PHE A 182 19.66 3.69 -0.81
C PHE A 182 19.15 3.89 0.62
N TRP A 183 19.28 2.89 1.51
CA TRP A 183 18.85 2.98 2.91
C TRP A 183 19.61 4.02 3.70
N ASN A 184 20.90 4.21 3.41
CA ASN A 184 21.69 5.29 4.00
C ASN A 184 21.11 6.66 3.62
N ILE A 185 20.85 6.92 2.33
CA ILE A 185 20.24 8.16 1.86
C ILE A 185 18.85 8.36 2.49
N LEU A 186 18.03 7.31 2.55
CA LEU A 186 16.68 7.35 3.11
C LEU A 186 16.72 7.66 4.61
N SER A 187 17.58 6.99 5.37
CA SER A 187 17.70 7.13 6.82
C SER A 187 18.22 8.52 7.21
N GLU A 188 19.22 9.04 6.50
CA GLU A 188 19.74 10.39 6.69
C GLU A 188 18.64 11.45 6.46
N ASN A 189 17.87 11.33 5.39
CA ASN A 189 16.78 12.27 5.10
C ASN A 189 15.64 12.19 6.12
N LEU A 190 15.23 11.00 6.52
CA LEU A 190 14.16 10.83 7.52
C LEU A 190 14.60 11.36 8.88
N MET A 191 15.84 11.09 9.29
CA MET A 191 16.37 11.59 10.56
C MET A 191 16.50 13.11 10.56
N SER A 192 17.04 13.70 9.49
CA SER A 192 17.26 15.15 9.42
C SER A 192 15.98 15.96 9.30
N THR A 193 14.94 15.41 8.65
CA THR A 193 13.71 16.15 8.36
C THR A 193 12.59 15.86 9.36
N TYR A 194 12.45 14.60 9.80
CA TYR A 194 11.30 14.15 10.60
C TYR A 194 11.67 13.51 11.93
N HIS A 195 12.98 13.40 12.27
CA HIS A 195 13.48 12.66 13.43
C HIS A 195 12.92 11.22 13.50
N ALA A 196 12.80 10.58 12.35
CA ALA A 196 12.19 9.27 12.18
C ALA A 196 13.12 8.28 11.47
N HIS A 197 12.81 6.99 11.60
CA HIS A 197 13.45 5.90 10.87
C HIS A 197 12.50 5.31 9.82
N PRO A 198 13.03 4.64 8.77
CA PRO A 198 12.19 3.84 7.88
C PRO A 198 11.36 2.81 8.67
N VAL A 199 10.11 2.56 8.23
CA VAL A 199 9.24 1.56 8.87
C VAL A 199 9.84 0.15 8.80
N HIS A 200 10.48 -0.18 7.66
CA HIS A 200 11.23 -1.42 7.50
C HIS A 200 12.72 -1.19 7.81
N THR A 201 13.34 -2.15 8.45
CA THR A 201 14.80 -2.23 8.50
C THR A 201 15.36 -2.62 7.13
N LEU A 202 16.67 -2.37 6.91
CA LEU A 202 17.36 -2.83 5.69
C LEU A 202 17.25 -4.36 5.51
N GLN A 203 17.32 -5.11 6.60
CA GLN A 203 17.21 -6.57 6.56
C GLN A 203 15.80 -7.01 6.15
N GLU A 204 14.76 -6.40 6.70
CA GLU A 204 13.37 -6.70 6.36
C GLU A 204 13.08 -6.43 4.88
N ILE A 205 13.48 -5.28 4.35
CA ILE A 205 13.20 -4.97 2.94
C ILE A 205 13.96 -5.90 1.98
N LYS A 206 15.20 -6.30 2.30
CA LYS A 206 15.95 -7.30 1.53
C LYS A 206 15.26 -8.67 1.58
N GLN A 207 14.78 -9.10 2.75
CA GLN A 207 14.03 -10.34 2.90
C GLN A 207 12.73 -10.33 2.11
N LEU A 208 11.97 -9.24 2.18
CA LEU A 208 10.73 -9.06 1.42
C LEU A 208 10.99 -9.07 -0.10
N GLN A 209 12.01 -8.38 -0.56
CA GLN A 209 12.42 -8.38 -1.97
C GLN A 209 12.81 -9.79 -2.45
N THR A 210 13.57 -10.55 -1.65
CA THR A 210 13.94 -11.93 -1.97
C THR A 210 12.71 -12.84 -2.06
N SER A 211 11.73 -12.64 -1.19
CA SER A 211 10.48 -13.41 -1.17
C SER A 211 9.49 -13.03 -2.27
N LEU A 212 9.56 -11.78 -2.76
CA LEU A 212 8.61 -11.18 -3.70
C LEU A 212 9.35 -10.34 -4.77
N PRO A 213 10.28 -10.95 -5.53
CA PRO A 213 11.18 -10.23 -6.42
C PRO A 213 10.49 -9.52 -7.58
N GLU A 214 9.31 -10.00 -8.02
CA GLU A 214 8.52 -9.35 -9.07
C GLU A 214 7.69 -8.17 -8.56
N ASN A 215 7.45 -8.13 -7.24
CA ASN A 215 6.57 -7.13 -6.64
C ASN A 215 7.36 -5.99 -5.95
N ILE A 216 8.59 -6.23 -5.51
CA ILE A 216 9.40 -5.26 -4.77
C ILE A 216 10.68 -5.00 -5.53
N LYS A 217 10.85 -3.77 -6.02
CA LYS A 217 12.00 -3.37 -6.83
C LYS A 217 12.56 -2.02 -6.38
N LEU A 218 13.87 -1.91 -6.39
CA LEU A 218 14.57 -0.65 -6.18
C LEU A 218 15.00 -0.07 -7.52
N PHE A 219 14.66 1.19 -7.77
CA PHE A 219 15.20 1.99 -8.87
C PHE A 219 15.99 3.16 -8.33
N VAL A 220 17.13 3.42 -8.94
CA VAL A 220 18.07 4.46 -8.51
C VAL A 220 18.45 5.40 -9.64
N ALA A 221 18.77 6.63 -9.28
CA ALA A 221 19.40 7.60 -10.16
C ALA A 221 20.87 7.77 -9.74
N ARG A 222 21.79 7.55 -10.69
CA ARG A 222 23.25 7.62 -10.47
C ARG A 222 23.90 8.64 -11.40
N GLU A 223 25.01 9.19 -10.93
CA GLU A 223 25.96 9.89 -11.80
C GLU A 223 26.74 8.91 -12.67
N LYS A 224 27.39 9.43 -13.71
CA LYS A 224 28.34 8.65 -14.55
C LYS A 224 29.48 8.00 -13.75
N THR A 225 29.83 8.56 -12.62
CA THR A 225 30.83 8.02 -11.69
C THR A 225 30.34 6.77 -10.93
N GLY A 226 29.06 6.44 -11.02
CA GLY A 226 28.42 5.37 -10.27
C GLY A 226 27.83 5.79 -8.93
N LYS A 227 28.07 7.05 -8.47
CA LYS A 227 27.52 7.55 -7.22
C LYS A 227 26.00 7.61 -7.26
N MET A 228 25.34 7.01 -6.25
CA MET A 228 23.89 7.08 -6.10
C MET A 228 23.47 8.48 -5.61
N LEU A 229 22.54 9.10 -6.31
CA LEU A 229 21.97 10.40 -5.99
C LEU A 229 20.61 10.31 -5.31
N GLY A 230 19.88 9.23 -5.53
CA GLY A 230 18.58 8.97 -4.95
C GLY A 230 17.91 7.77 -5.60
N GLY A 231 16.70 7.45 -5.16
CA GLY A 231 15.98 6.28 -5.66
C GLY A 231 14.58 6.18 -5.09
N THR A 232 13.94 5.07 -5.43
CA THR A 232 12.62 4.69 -4.94
C THR A 232 12.50 3.17 -4.84
N VAL A 233 11.93 2.68 -3.73
CA VAL A 233 11.45 1.30 -3.66
C VAL A 233 10.01 1.29 -4.14
N LEU A 234 9.74 0.46 -5.12
CA LEU A 234 8.43 0.27 -5.73
C LEU A 234 7.77 -1.00 -5.22
N TYR A 235 6.46 -0.90 -4.96
CA TYR A 235 5.56 -2.01 -4.74
C TYR A 235 4.65 -2.16 -5.96
N ILE A 236 4.80 -3.29 -6.67
CA ILE A 236 4.19 -3.52 -7.99
C ILE A 236 3.04 -4.50 -7.83
N SER A 237 1.83 -4.04 -8.11
CA SER A 237 0.58 -4.81 -8.16
C SER A 237 0.11 -4.91 -9.62
N PRO A 238 -0.89 -5.73 -9.96
CA PRO A 238 -1.30 -5.91 -11.36
C PRO A 238 -1.67 -4.62 -12.10
N LYS A 239 -2.23 -3.63 -11.41
CA LYS A 239 -2.67 -2.35 -12.01
C LYS A 239 -1.88 -1.14 -11.54
N VAL A 240 -1.21 -1.23 -10.38
CA VAL A 240 -0.64 -0.08 -9.69
C VAL A 240 0.84 -0.30 -9.42
N VAL A 241 1.64 0.70 -9.77
CA VAL A 241 3.02 0.85 -9.30
C VAL A 241 3.02 1.88 -8.18
N HIS A 242 3.30 1.44 -6.96
CA HIS A 242 3.30 2.29 -5.77
C HIS A 242 4.73 2.59 -5.32
N THR A 243 5.00 3.84 -4.94
CA THR A 243 6.29 4.21 -4.35
C THR A 243 6.24 4.04 -2.84
N GLN A 244 6.83 2.96 -2.34
CA GLN A 244 6.91 2.67 -0.90
C GLN A 244 7.88 3.60 -0.19
N TYR A 245 9.02 3.89 -0.81
CA TYR A 245 10.03 4.82 -0.32
C TYR A 245 10.56 5.67 -1.46
N ILE A 246 10.73 6.96 -1.22
CA ILE A 246 11.36 7.91 -2.15
C ILE A 246 12.39 8.71 -1.36
N SER A 247 13.63 8.77 -1.84
CA SER A 247 14.65 9.62 -1.20
C SER A 247 15.73 10.06 -2.20
N ALA A 248 16.33 11.20 -1.95
CA ALA A 248 17.50 11.70 -2.67
C ALA A 248 18.45 12.41 -1.71
N SER A 249 19.74 12.28 -1.94
CA SER A 249 20.77 13.07 -1.25
C SER A 249 20.62 14.57 -1.56
N GLU A 250 21.25 15.44 -0.79
CA GLU A 250 21.22 16.88 -1.05
C GLU A 250 21.75 17.20 -2.46
N GLU A 251 22.80 16.53 -2.89
CA GLU A 251 23.32 16.64 -4.24
C GLU A 251 22.30 16.13 -5.29
N GLY A 252 21.63 15.01 -5.02
CA GLY A 252 20.58 14.46 -5.86
C GLY A 252 19.39 15.43 -6.03
N LYS A 253 19.00 16.14 -4.97
CA LYS A 253 17.99 17.21 -5.03
C LYS A 253 18.43 18.34 -5.93
N GLN A 254 19.67 18.85 -5.77
CA GLN A 254 20.25 19.92 -6.59
C GLN A 254 20.42 19.53 -8.05
N GLN A 255 20.65 18.24 -8.32
CA GLN A 255 20.82 17.70 -9.67
C GLN A 255 19.52 17.22 -10.29
N HIS A 256 18.38 17.35 -9.61
CA HIS A 256 17.06 16.91 -10.07
C HIS A 256 16.98 15.39 -10.33
N ALA A 257 17.69 14.59 -9.56
CA ALA A 257 17.80 13.15 -9.76
C ALA A 257 16.43 12.44 -9.76
N LEU A 258 15.52 12.81 -8.84
CA LEU A 258 14.16 12.25 -8.78
C LEU A 258 13.29 12.67 -9.99
N ASP A 259 13.52 13.83 -10.60
CA ASP A 259 12.77 14.24 -11.79
C ASP A 259 13.12 13.31 -12.97
N ALA A 260 14.40 12.94 -13.14
CA ALA A 260 14.84 11.97 -14.15
C ALA A 260 14.35 10.56 -13.82
N LEU A 261 14.42 10.15 -12.55
CA LEU A 261 13.94 8.86 -12.07
C LEU A 261 12.46 8.67 -12.43
N PHE A 262 11.60 9.60 -12.03
CA PHE A 262 10.17 9.49 -12.29
C PHE A 262 9.81 9.67 -13.78
N GLN A 263 10.61 10.43 -14.54
CA GLN A 263 10.42 10.46 -15.99
C GLN A 263 10.61 9.07 -16.60
N TYR A 264 11.68 8.37 -16.25
CA TYR A 264 11.93 7.02 -16.74
C TYR A 264 10.84 6.03 -16.29
N LEU A 265 10.48 6.04 -14.99
CA LEU A 265 9.51 5.11 -14.43
C LEU A 265 8.12 5.29 -15.02
N ILE A 266 7.63 6.53 -15.13
CA ILE A 266 6.26 6.85 -15.53
C ILE A 266 6.11 6.80 -17.05
N GLN A 267 7.09 7.35 -17.81
CA GLN A 267 6.94 7.53 -19.26
C GLN A 267 7.58 6.42 -20.10
N THR A 268 8.37 5.53 -19.45
CA THR A 268 9.08 4.47 -20.15
C THR A 268 8.81 3.10 -19.53
N ARG A 269 9.21 2.89 -18.28
CA ARG A 269 9.25 1.56 -17.67
C ARG A 269 7.86 0.99 -17.35
N TYR A 270 6.96 1.82 -16.80
CA TYR A 270 5.64 1.41 -16.33
C TYR A 270 4.48 2.14 -17.03
N LYS A 271 4.71 2.70 -18.19
CA LYS A 271 3.72 3.47 -18.97
C LYS A 271 2.44 2.69 -19.32
N ASP A 272 2.52 1.37 -19.34
CA ASP A 272 1.42 0.49 -19.73
C ASP A 272 0.56 0.04 -18.54
N PHE A 273 0.95 0.39 -17.30
CA PHE A 273 0.12 0.20 -16.11
C PHE A 273 -1.10 1.13 -16.12
N ASP A 274 -2.07 0.88 -15.25
CA ASP A 274 -3.23 1.76 -15.12
C ASP A 274 -2.91 2.97 -14.24
N TYR A 275 -2.18 2.75 -13.13
CA TYR A 275 -1.90 3.81 -12.15
C TYR A 275 -0.46 3.79 -11.67
N PHE A 276 0.06 5.00 -11.41
CA PHE A 276 1.29 5.22 -10.65
C PHE A 276 0.94 5.99 -9.38
N ASP A 277 1.15 5.38 -8.22
CA ASP A 277 0.75 5.90 -6.92
C ASP A 277 1.96 6.36 -6.11
N PHE A 278 2.04 7.66 -5.84
CA PHE A 278 3.10 8.25 -5.02
C PHE A 278 2.89 8.08 -3.51
N GLY A 279 1.80 7.46 -3.08
CA GLY A 279 1.45 7.35 -1.67
C GLY A 279 0.95 8.65 -1.05
N THR A 280 0.56 8.56 0.21
CA THR A 280 -0.09 9.64 0.95
C THR A 280 0.85 10.80 1.27
N SER A 281 0.26 11.98 1.54
CA SER A 281 0.97 13.22 1.87
C SER A 281 0.35 13.90 3.08
N ASN A 282 0.03 13.11 4.11
CA ASN A 282 -0.62 13.57 5.32
C ASN A 282 0.21 13.26 6.56
N GLU A 283 -0.02 14.04 7.59
CA GLU A 283 0.51 13.90 8.94
C GLU A 283 -0.65 13.85 9.95
N GLU A 284 -0.38 13.53 11.20
CA GLU A 284 -1.34 13.54 12.32
C GLU A 284 -2.66 12.80 12.02
N GLY A 285 -2.55 11.57 11.46
CA GLY A 285 -3.73 10.78 11.17
C GLY A 285 -4.66 11.39 10.11
N GLY A 286 -4.08 12.06 9.12
CA GLY A 286 -4.82 12.67 8.00
C GLY A 286 -5.26 14.12 8.23
N LYS A 287 -5.08 14.66 9.44
CA LYS A 287 -5.56 16.02 9.81
C LYS A 287 -4.72 17.13 9.19
N VAL A 288 -3.44 16.89 8.96
CA VAL A 288 -2.50 17.87 8.39
C VAL A 288 -2.08 17.42 6.99
N LEU A 289 -2.29 18.28 6.00
CA LEU A 289 -1.79 18.08 4.64
C LEU A 289 -0.37 18.64 4.52
N ASN A 290 0.60 17.79 4.18
CA ASN A 290 1.94 18.23 3.80
C ASN A 290 1.90 18.82 2.40
N THR A 291 1.68 20.14 2.32
CA THR A 291 1.46 20.87 1.07
C THR A 291 2.65 20.85 0.13
N SER A 292 3.88 20.85 0.65
CA SER A 292 5.09 20.77 -0.17
C SER A 292 5.25 19.38 -0.80
N LEU A 293 4.96 18.32 -0.05
CA LEU A 293 5.05 16.96 -0.52
C LEU A 293 3.99 16.66 -1.57
N ILE A 294 2.72 17.06 -1.32
CA ILE A 294 1.65 16.82 -2.31
C ILE A 294 1.89 17.64 -3.59
N TYR A 295 2.33 18.89 -3.48
CA TYR A 295 2.68 19.72 -4.64
C TYR A 295 3.77 19.09 -5.50
N GLN A 296 4.78 18.45 -4.87
CA GLN A 296 5.82 17.72 -5.58
C GLN A 296 5.24 16.58 -6.41
N LYS A 297 4.37 15.78 -5.81
CA LYS A 297 3.73 14.61 -6.44
C LYS A 297 2.73 15.03 -7.54
N GLU A 298 1.94 16.06 -7.29
CA GLU A 298 1.04 16.66 -8.29
C GLU A 298 1.79 17.24 -9.49
N GLY A 299 3.01 17.70 -9.28
CA GLY A 299 3.90 18.21 -10.33
C GLY A 299 4.21 17.16 -11.41
N PHE A 300 4.16 15.87 -11.09
CA PHE A 300 4.26 14.76 -12.03
C PHE A 300 2.91 14.34 -12.64
N GLY A 301 1.84 15.07 -12.35
CA GLY A 301 0.50 14.78 -12.86
C GLY A 301 -0.38 13.97 -11.89
N GLY A 302 0.07 13.75 -10.65
CA GLY A 302 -0.72 13.08 -9.61
C GLY A 302 -1.98 13.85 -9.24
N ARG A 303 -3.06 13.14 -8.86
CA ARG A 303 -4.29 13.70 -8.30
C ARG A 303 -4.78 12.80 -7.17
N GLY A 304 -5.66 13.36 -6.35
CA GLY A 304 -6.04 12.77 -5.07
C GLY A 304 -6.85 11.48 -5.19
N VAL A 305 -6.41 10.45 -4.45
CA VAL A 305 -7.19 9.26 -4.11
C VAL A 305 -7.24 9.16 -2.59
N ALA A 306 -8.46 9.06 -2.02
CA ALA A 306 -8.63 8.93 -0.57
C ALA A 306 -8.23 7.53 -0.08
N TYR A 307 -7.50 7.50 1.02
CA TYR A 307 -7.16 6.30 1.78
C TYR A 307 -7.80 6.46 3.17
N ASP A 308 -8.96 5.82 3.32
CA ASP A 308 -9.77 5.94 4.52
C ASP A 308 -9.46 4.86 5.56
N THR A 309 -9.70 5.19 6.80
CA THR A 309 -9.80 4.25 7.90
C THR A 309 -11.14 4.45 8.57
N TYR A 310 -11.85 3.36 8.77
CA TYR A 310 -13.16 3.33 9.43
C TYR A 310 -13.04 2.74 10.82
N GLU A 311 -13.93 3.17 11.72
CA GLU A 311 -14.06 2.57 13.03
C GLU A 311 -15.53 2.39 13.40
N TRP A 312 -15.83 1.38 14.21
CA TRP A 312 -17.13 1.18 14.83
C TRP A 312 -17.04 0.43 16.15
N SER A 313 -18.08 0.60 16.97
CA SER A 313 -18.25 -0.12 18.22
C SER A 313 -18.94 -1.46 17.97
N LEU A 314 -18.53 -2.47 18.73
CA LEU A 314 -19.13 -3.81 18.76
C LEU A 314 -20.03 -4.03 19.98
N LEU A 315 -20.35 -2.96 20.71
CA LEU A 315 -21.18 -3.00 21.94
C LEU A 315 -22.66 -3.23 21.62
#